data_a7001867616a32e88e9553c8eea7f034
#
_entry.id   a7001867616a32e88e9553c8eea7f034
#
_cell.length_a   1.000
_cell.length_b   1.000
_cell.length_c   1.000
_cell.angle_alpha   90.00
_cell.angle_beta   90.00
_cell.angle_gamma   90.00
#
_symmetry.space_group_name_H-M   'P 1'
#
loop_
_entity.id
_entity.type
_entity.pdbx_description
1 polymer ?
#
loop_
_entity_poly.entity_id
_entity_poly.type
_entity_poly.pdbx_seq_one_letter_code
_entity_poly.pdbx_strand_id
1 'polypeptide(L)'
;AAPVELKTNKVYPIENYGSSMAPFYSTLSIWIGGIVLVAMLKVTVSENGTTGLKHLKLHQIYLGRYLIFLILGLLQSTLICLGDLFYLGIQCKHPFLFLLAGWVSSIVYVNIIYTLTVSFGDIGKAVSVVLLVMQVAGTGGTFPIEVAPGFFKAVYPLLPFTHSMAALREAVGGLYAMDYWIDLGKLCIFLVVFLIMGLVLRKPIIKVNEAFSEKLEETKIM
;
A
#
# COMPACT_ATOMS: atom_id res chain seq x y z
N ALA A 1 -44.19 11.35 25.80
CA ALA A 1 -44.27 10.69 24.48
C ALA A 1 -43.25 11.32 23.57
N ALA A 2 -42.31 10.54 23.02
CA ALA A 2 -41.35 11.03 22.02
C ALA A 2 -42.10 11.23 20.68
N PRO A 3 -42.13 12.45 20.12
CA PRO A 3 -42.88 12.76 18.91
C PRO A 3 -42.23 12.20 17.63
N VAL A 4 -41.04 11.55 17.73
CA VAL A 4 -40.29 11.02 16.61
C VAL A 4 -39.74 9.63 16.96
N GLU A 5 -40.02 8.65 16.10
CA GLU A 5 -39.44 7.31 16.17
C GLU A 5 -38.23 7.24 15.26
N LEU A 6 -37.05 7.01 15.83
CA LEU A 6 -35.79 6.95 15.10
C LEU A 6 -35.55 5.53 14.58
N LYS A 7 -35.72 5.31 13.27
CA LYS A 7 -35.41 4.04 12.61
C LYS A 7 -33.97 4.09 12.10
N THR A 8 -33.07 3.46 12.82
CA THR A 8 -31.64 3.40 12.44
C THR A 8 -31.37 2.16 11.60
N ASN A 9 -30.96 2.34 10.33
CA ASN A 9 -30.46 1.27 9.48
C ASN A 9 -28.93 1.33 9.47
N LYS A 10 -28.26 0.33 10.09
CA LYS A 10 -26.81 0.21 10.08
C LYS A 10 -26.37 -0.50 8.79
N VAL A 11 -25.60 0.17 7.93
CA VAL A 11 -25.03 -0.41 6.71
C VAL A 11 -23.90 -1.38 7.07
N TYR A 12 -23.03 -0.98 7.99
CA TYR A 12 -21.94 -1.80 8.55
C TYR A 12 -22.18 -2.01 10.05
N PRO A 13 -22.92 -3.06 10.47
CA PRO A 13 -23.17 -3.33 11.87
C PRO A 13 -21.90 -3.91 12.52
N ILE A 14 -21.10 -3.06 13.15
CA ILE A 14 -19.91 -3.40 13.91
C ILE A 14 -20.18 -3.14 15.39
N GLU A 15 -19.90 -4.13 16.26
CA GLU A 15 -20.27 -4.09 17.67
C GLU A 15 -19.29 -3.31 18.53
N ASN A 16 -17.99 -3.34 18.14
CA ASN A 16 -16.95 -2.71 18.95
C ASN A 16 -16.02 -1.83 18.12
N TYR A 17 -15.43 -0.84 18.77
CA TYR A 17 -14.54 0.14 18.16
C TYR A 17 -13.28 -0.50 17.57
N GLY A 18 -12.71 -1.53 18.23
CA GLY A 18 -11.52 -2.24 17.76
C GLY A 18 -11.72 -2.86 16.37
N SER A 19 -12.82 -3.59 16.17
CA SER A 19 -13.17 -4.16 14.87
C SER A 19 -13.43 -3.08 13.80
N SER A 20 -13.99 -1.94 14.19
CA SER A 20 -14.20 -0.80 13.27
C SER A 20 -12.90 -0.18 12.81
N MET A 21 -11.88 -0.16 13.66
CA MET A 21 -10.58 0.44 13.36
C MET A 21 -9.58 -0.55 12.75
N ALA A 22 -9.82 -1.85 12.82
CA ALA A 22 -8.93 -2.87 12.28
C ALA A 22 -8.58 -2.64 10.79
N PRO A 23 -9.52 -2.33 9.87
CA PRO A 23 -9.19 -2.06 8.48
C PRO A 23 -8.15 -0.95 8.29
N PHE A 24 -8.19 0.09 9.13
CA PHE A 24 -7.22 1.18 9.09
C PHE A 24 -5.83 0.72 9.54
N TYR A 25 -5.75 0.07 10.70
CA TYR A 25 -4.47 -0.37 11.25
C TYR A 25 -3.85 -1.50 10.45
N SER A 26 -4.63 -2.43 9.92
CA SER A 26 -4.14 -3.49 9.03
C SER A 26 -3.54 -2.91 7.76
N THR A 27 -4.24 -1.96 7.12
CA THR A 27 -3.76 -1.26 5.94
C THR A 27 -2.46 -0.50 6.22
N LEU A 28 -2.41 0.21 7.36
CA LEU A 28 -1.23 0.94 7.84
C LEU A 28 -0.04 -0.01 8.05
N SER A 29 -0.26 -1.13 8.71
CA SER A 29 0.77 -2.13 9.00
C SER A 29 1.35 -2.76 7.73
N ILE A 30 0.51 -3.04 6.72
CA ILE A 30 0.94 -3.57 5.43
C ILE A 30 1.85 -2.56 4.70
N TRP A 31 1.50 -1.26 4.71
CA TRP A 31 2.34 -0.23 4.09
C TRP A 31 3.68 -0.04 4.80
N ILE A 32 3.65 0.09 6.13
CA ILE A 32 4.87 0.19 6.95
C ILE A 32 5.76 -1.02 6.71
N GLY A 33 5.17 -2.21 6.64
CA GLY A 33 5.89 -3.43 6.32
C GLY A 33 6.62 -3.37 4.99
N GLY A 34 6.00 -2.82 3.95
CA GLY A 34 6.65 -2.57 2.66
C GLY A 34 7.85 -1.62 2.77
N ILE A 35 7.73 -0.55 3.57
CA ILE A 35 8.85 0.38 3.84
C ILE A 35 9.99 -0.34 4.57
N VAL A 36 9.67 -1.16 5.57
CA VAL A 36 10.68 -1.94 6.32
C VAL A 36 11.41 -2.91 5.39
N LEU A 37 10.71 -3.58 4.48
CA LEU A 37 11.34 -4.48 3.52
C LEU A 37 12.38 -3.76 2.65
N VAL A 38 12.08 -2.58 2.10
CA VAL A 38 13.05 -1.83 1.27
C VAL A 38 14.13 -1.14 2.09
N ALA A 39 13.93 -0.97 3.40
CA ALA A 39 14.96 -0.48 4.32
C ALA A 39 15.97 -1.59 4.70
N MET A 40 15.49 -2.81 4.91
CA MET A 40 16.32 -3.93 5.35
C MET A 40 16.99 -4.69 4.20
N LEU A 41 16.34 -4.77 3.03
CA LEU A 41 16.82 -5.54 1.90
C LEU A 41 17.37 -4.63 0.80
N LYS A 42 18.49 -5.02 0.20
CA LYS A 42 19.02 -4.33 -0.98
C LYS A 42 18.02 -4.46 -2.14
N VAL A 43 17.56 -3.34 -2.67
CA VAL A 43 16.64 -3.29 -3.83
C VAL A 43 17.39 -3.51 -5.15
N THR A 44 18.68 -3.15 -5.20
CA THR A 44 19.54 -3.36 -6.36
C THR A 44 20.23 -4.72 -6.31
N VAL A 45 20.45 -5.33 -7.47
CA VAL A 45 21.22 -6.57 -7.59
C VAL A 45 22.71 -6.23 -7.61
N SER A 46 23.52 -6.91 -6.77
CA SER A 46 24.96 -6.76 -6.78
C SER A 46 25.56 -7.35 -8.06
N GLU A 47 26.60 -6.74 -8.59
CA GLU A 47 27.33 -7.22 -9.77
C GLU A 47 27.85 -8.66 -9.59
N ASN A 48 28.28 -9.01 -8.38
CA ASN A 48 28.72 -10.36 -8.04
C ASN A 48 27.59 -11.41 -8.11
N GLY A 49 26.34 -11.02 -7.98
CA GLY A 49 25.18 -11.93 -8.11
C GLY A 49 24.80 -12.22 -9.57
N THR A 50 25.39 -11.52 -10.53
CA THR A 50 25.14 -11.70 -11.96
C THR A 50 26.30 -12.36 -12.69
N THR A 51 27.39 -12.71 -11.98
CA THR A 51 28.53 -13.46 -12.55
C THR A 51 28.09 -14.83 -13.04
N GLY A 52 28.06 -14.99 -14.35
CA GLY A 52 27.59 -16.22 -15.02
C GLY A 52 26.31 -16.07 -15.85
N LEU A 53 25.55 -14.99 -15.66
CA LEU A 53 24.35 -14.69 -16.46
C LEU A 53 24.71 -13.67 -17.55
N LYS A 54 24.89 -14.15 -18.78
CA LYS A 54 25.17 -13.30 -19.95
C LYS A 54 23.86 -12.63 -20.43
N HIS A 55 23.90 -11.30 -20.65
CA HIS A 55 22.82 -10.51 -21.26
C HIS A 55 21.51 -10.37 -20.48
N LEU A 56 21.57 -10.08 -19.16
CA LEU A 56 20.37 -9.75 -18.37
C LEU A 56 19.75 -8.43 -18.84
N LYS A 57 18.47 -8.50 -19.20
CA LYS A 57 17.67 -7.30 -19.52
C LYS A 57 17.19 -6.63 -18.24
N LEU A 58 17.09 -5.29 -18.22
CA LEU A 58 16.68 -4.51 -17.05
C LEU A 58 15.33 -4.96 -16.44
N HIS A 59 14.37 -5.35 -17.28
CA HIS A 59 13.08 -5.84 -16.79
C HIS A 59 13.18 -7.20 -16.06
N GLN A 60 14.11 -8.07 -16.48
CA GLN A 60 14.37 -9.35 -15.82
C GLN A 60 14.97 -9.15 -14.43
N ILE A 61 15.91 -8.20 -14.31
CA ILE A 61 16.50 -7.83 -13.01
C ILE A 61 15.44 -7.22 -12.10
N TYR A 62 14.59 -6.33 -12.63
CA TYR A 62 13.50 -5.72 -11.88
C TYR A 62 12.51 -6.76 -11.35
N LEU A 63 11.96 -7.61 -12.22
CA LEU A 63 10.97 -8.62 -11.84
C LEU A 63 11.54 -9.71 -10.93
N GLY A 64 12.76 -10.19 -11.22
CA GLY A 64 13.41 -11.20 -10.39
C GLY A 64 13.66 -10.71 -8.96
N ARG A 65 14.07 -9.46 -8.80
CA ARG A 65 14.25 -8.87 -7.48
C ARG A 65 12.93 -8.55 -6.80
N TYR A 66 11.95 -8.01 -7.53
CA TYR A 66 10.60 -7.74 -7.04
C TYR A 66 9.93 -9.00 -6.46
N LEU A 67 10.15 -10.17 -7.04
CA LEU A 67 9.54 -11.42 -6.58
C LEU A 67 9.87 -11.72 -5.10
N ILE A 68 11.08 -11.43 -4.65
CA ILE A 68 11.48 -11.60 -3.23
C ILE A 68 10.65 -10.68 -2.34
N PHE A 69 10.52 -9.42 -2.71
CA PHE A 69 9.71 -8.44 -1.97
C PHE A 69 8.23 -8.82 -1.96
N LEU A 70 7.73 -9.33 -3.09
CA LEU A 70 6.35 -9.81 -3.21
C LEU A 70 6.06 -10.97 -2.27
N ILE A 71 6.92 -11.99 -2.24
CA ILE A 71 6.76 -13.17 -1.36
C ILE A 71 6.78 -12.73 0.11
N LEU A 72 7.76 -11.91 0.50
CA LEU A 72 7.86 -11.44 1.88
C LEU A 72 6.69 -10.53 2.26
N GLY A 73 6.24 -9.66 1.35
CA GLY A 73 5.05 -8.84 1.57
C GLY A 73 3.78 -9.66 1.74
N LEU A 74 3.59 -10.72 0.95
CA LEU A 74 2.46 -11.64 1.09
C LEU A 74 2.50 -12.42 2.41
N LEU A 75 3.67 -12.90 2.83
CA LEU A 75 3.83 -13.55 4.14
C LEU A 75 3.49 -12.58 5.27
N GLN A 76 3.99 -11.36 5.20
CA GLN A 76 3.74 -10.32 6.19
C GLN A 76 2.26 -9.94 6.27
N SER A 77 1.59 -9.70 5.13
CA SER A 77 0.16 -9.38 5.12
C SER A 77 -0.70 -10.55 5.59
N THR A 78 -0.30 -11.78 5.30
CA THR A 78 -0.94 -12.98 5.84
C THR A 78 -0.86 -13.01 7.36
N LEU A 79 0.33 -12.76 7.94
CA LEU A 79 0.50 -12.70 9.39
C LEU A 79 -0.33 -11.58 10.03
N ILE A 80 -0.40 -10.40 9.41
CA ILE A 80 -1.22 -9.28 9.90
C ILE A 80 -2.69 -9.68 9.90
N CYS A 81 -3.22 -10.13 8.75
CA CYS A 81 -4.64 -10.48 8.65
C CYS A 81 -5.04 -11.66 9.53
N LEU A 82 -4.19 -12.70 9.65
CA LEU A 82 -4.45 -13.81 10.56
C LEU A 82 -4.32 -13.38 12.03
N GLY A 83 -3.39 -12.48 12.34
CA GLY A 83 -3.28 -11.86 13.66
C GLY A 83 -4.54 -11.10 14.06
N ASP A 84 -5.08 -10.30 13.14
CA ASP A 84 -6.33 -9.57 13.34
C ASP A 84 -7.51 -10.53 13.60
N LEU A 85 -7.64 -11.58 12.77
CA LEU A 85 -8.75 -12.53 12.84
C LEU A 85 -8.68 -13.45 14.06
N PHE A 86 -7.50 -14.01 14.36
CA PHE A 86 -7.37 -15.06 15.38
C PHE A 86 -6.80 -14.57 16.72
N TYR A 87 -5.88 -13.61 16.70
CA TYR A 87 -5.24 -13.12 17.92
C TYR A 87 -6.01 -11.92 18.51
N LEU A 88 -6.35 -10.93 17.70
CA LEU A 88 -7.17 -9.79 18.13
C LEU A 88 -8.65 -10.13 18.17
N GLY A 89 -9.08 -11.18 17.46
CA GLY A 89 -10.47 -11.63 17.45
C GLY A 89 -11.44 -10.57 16.92
N ILE A 90 -11.05 -9.84 15.85
CA ILE A 90 -11.93 -8.83 15.27
C ILE A 90 -13.22 -9.47 14.74
N GLN A 91 -14.33 -8.74 14.87
CA GLN A 91 -15.58 -9.13 14.23
C GLN A 91 -15.43 -8.98 12.72
N CYS A 92 -15.42 -10.09 12.00
CA CYS A 92 -15.29 -10.11 10.54
C CYS A 92 -16.33 -11.05 9.93
N LYS A 93 -17.19 -10.51 9.06
CA LYS A 93 -18.25 -11.32 8.41
C LYS A 93 -17.68 -12.22 7.31
N HIS A 94 -16.64 -11.75 6.61
CA HIS A 94 -16.05 -12.45 5.48
C HIS A 94 -14.52 -12.58 5.64
N PRO A 95 -14.02 -13.50 6.52
CA PRO A 95 -12.60 -13.61 6.83
C PRO A 95 -11.71 -13.88 5.61
N PHE A 96 -12.21 -14.69 4.67
CA PHE A 96 -11.47 -14.98 3.44
C PHE A 96 -11.32 -13.75 2.53
N LEU A 97 -12.35 -12.93 2.41
CA LEU A 97 -12.28 -11.67 1.65
C LEU A 97 -11.40 -10.64 2.35
N PHE A 98 -11.36 -10.63 3.67
CA PHE A 98 -10.44 -9.81 4.45
C PHE A 98 -8.97 -10.17 4.12
N LEU A 99 -8.66 -11.46 4.10
CA LEU A 99 -7.34 -11.96 3.72
C LEU A 99 -6.99 -11.63 2.27
N LEU A 100 -7.94 -11.80 1.34
CA LEU A 100 -7.77 -11.47 -0.08
C LEU A 100 -7.49 -9.98 -0.27
N ALA A 101 -8.25 -9.09 0.39
CA ALA A 101 -8.01 -7.65 0.35
C ALA A 101 -6.62 -7.28 0.92
N GLY A 102 -6.20 -7.93 2.00
CA GLY A 102 -4.87 -7.80 2.56
C GLY A 102 -3.76 -8.21 1.58
N TRP A 103 -3.93 -9.31 0.86
CA TRP A 103 -2.98 -9.77 -0.16
C TRP A 103 -2.89 -8.81 -1.34
N VAL A 104 -4.03 -8.38 -1.89
CA VAL A 104 -4.05 -7.41 -2.99
C VAL A 104 -3.42 -6.10 -2.57
N SER A 105 -3.74 -5.60 -1.37
CA SER A 105 -3.12 -4.39 -0.82
C SER A 105 -1.61 -4.53 -0.69
N SER A 106 -1.13 -5.67 -0.18
CA SER A 106 0.30 -5.95 -0.04
C SER A 106 1.03 -5.97 -1.39
N ILE A 107 0.46 -6.64 -2.40
CA ILE A 107 1.02 -6.68 -3.76
C ILE A 107 1.18 -5.26 -4.30
N VAL A 108 0.14 -4.43 -4.16
CA VAL A 108 0.13 -3.03 -4.65
C VAL A 108 1.15 -2.18 -3.89
N TYR A 109 1.15 -2.23 -2.57
CA TYR A 109 2.02 -1.39 -1.73
C TYR A 109 3.49 -1.74 -1.90
N VAL A 110 3.81 -3.02 -1.86
CA VAL A 110 5.18 -3.49 -2.11
C VAL A 110 5.63 -3.08 -3.50
N ASN A 111 4.76 -3.15 -4.52
CA ASN A 111 5.09 -2.71 -5.87
C ASN A 111 5.37 -1.20 -5.92
N ILE A 112 4.52 -0.38 -5.31
CA ILE A 112 4.70 1.08 -5.26
C ILE A 112 6.03 1.43 -4.58
N ILE A 113 6.24 0.94 -3.37
CA ILE A 113 7.41 1.26 -2.53
C ILE A 113 8.70 0.74 -3.18
N TYR A 114 8.68 -0.49 -3.70
CA TYR A 114 9.81 -1.08 -4.42
C TYR A 114 10.15 -0.27 -5.68
N THR A 115 9.16 0.08 -6.49
CA THR A 115 9.36 0.84 -7.72
C THR A 115 9.94 2.23 -7.44
N LEU A 116 9.40 2.94 -6.45
CA LEU A 116 9.93 4.23 -6.03
C LEU A 116 11.39 4.11 -5.55
N THR A 117 11.67 3.11 -4.71
CA THR A 117 13.02 2.91 -4.16
C THR A 117 14.02 2.50 -5.24
N VAL A 118 13.65 1.61 -6.16
CA VAL A 118 14.54 1.18 -7.26
C VAL A 118 14.79 2.30 -8.26
N SER A 119 13.81 3.20 -8.46
CA SER A 119 13.91 4.29 -9.43
C SER A 119 14.65 5.52 -8.87
N PHE A 120 14.41 5.85 -7.61
CA PHE A 120 14.90 7.10 -6.99
C PHE A 120 15.87 6.87 -5.81
N GLY A 121 16.22 5.62 -5.49
CA GLY A 121 17.11 5.32 -4.37
C GLY A 121 16.52 5.76 -3.01
N ASP A 122 17.32 6.47 -2.21
CA ASP A 122 16.93 6.94 -0.89
C ASP A 122 15.83 8.02 -0.95
N ILE A 123 15.80 8.83 -2.00
CA ILE A 123 14.69 9.76 -2.27
C ILE A 123 13.36 8.99 -2.41
N GLY A 124 13.37 7.85 -3.11
CA GLY A 124 12.20 7.00 -3.27
C GLY A 124 11.68 6.43 -1.94
N LYS A 125 12.58 6.08 -1.01
CA LYS A 125 12.22 5.68 0.36
C LYS A 125 11.56 6.84 1.10
N ALA A 126 12.16 8.04 1.04
CA ALA A 126 11.61 9.24 1.67
C ALA A 126 10.22 9.58 1.11
N VAL A 127 10.02 9.53 -0.20
CA VAL A 127 8.72 9.72 -0.85
C VAL A 127 7.69 8.70 -0.36
N SER A 128 8.08 7.43 -0.16
CA SER A 128 7.19 6.39 0.37
C SER A 128 6.71 6.68 1.79
N VAL A 129 7.58 7.32 2.62
CA VAL A 129 7.22 7.77 3.98
C VAL A 129 6.31 9.00 3.92
N VAL A 130 6.58 9.95 3.05
CA VAL A 130 5.70 11.13 2.85
C VAL A 130 4.32 10.70 2.37
N LEU A 131 4.26 9.76 1.42
CA LEU A 131 2.99 9.17 0.98
C LEU A 131 2.24 8.49 2.13
N LEU A 132 2.94 7.79 3.04
CA LEU A 132 2.31 7.21 4.22
C LEU A 132 1.63 8.28 5.07
N VAL A 133 2.32 9.37 5.38
CA VAL A 133 1.78 10.47 6.19
C VAL A 133 0.54 11.07 5.52
N MET A 134 0.62 11.32 4.20
CA MET A 134 -0.53 11.81 3.42
C MET A 134 -1.72 10.84 3.45
N GLN A 135 -1.45 9.54 3.33
CA GLN A 135 -2.48 8.50 3.37
C GLN A 135 -3.16 8.42 4.74
N VAL A 136 -2.38 8.43 5.83
CA VAL A 136 -2.93 8.41 7.19
C VAL A 136 -3.84 9.61 7.45
N ALA A 137 -3.43 10.81 7.03
CA ALA A 137 -4.21 12.03 7.20
C ALA A 137 -5.40 12.14 6.24
N GLY A 138 -5.26 11.60 5.02
CA GLY A 138 -6.18 11.85 3.90
C GLY A 138 -7.22 10.77 3.63
N THR A 139 -7.21 9.62 4.33
CA THR A 139 -8.07 8.49 3.98
C THR A 139 -9.34 8.37 4.83
N GLY A 140 -9.57 9.28 5.77
CA GLY A 140 -10.75 9.19 6.63
C GLY A 140 -10.75 7.95 7.55
N GLY A 141 -9.56 7.46 7.91
CA GLY A 141 -9.41 6.28 8.76
C GLY A 141 -9.79 6.54 10.20
N THR A 142 -9.36 7.66 10.74
CA THR A 142 -9.55 8.06 12.14
C THR A 142 -10.72 9.04 12.33
N PHE A 143 -11.09 9.77 11.29
CA PHE A 143 -12.23 10.71 11.28
C PHE A 143 -12.86 10.76 9.89
N PRO A 144 -14.14 11.15 9.75
CA PRO A 144 -14.82 11.23 8.46
C PRO A 144 -14.12 12.19 7.51
N ILE A 145 -13.94 11.80 6.23
CA ILE A 145 -13.25 12.62 5.22
C ILE A 145 -14.00 13.93 4.93
N GLU A 146 -15.30 13.97 5.21
CA GLU A 146 -16.17 15.14 5.03
C GLU A 146 -15.74 16.33 5.88
N VAL A 147 -15.11 16.10 7.03
CA VAL A 147 -14.60 17.15 7.92
C VAL A 147 -13.15 17.52 7.63
N ALA A 148 -12.47 16.81 6.71
CA ALA A 148 -11.10 17.10 6.34
C ALA A 148 -10.99 18.34 5.44
N PRO A 149 -9.83 19.04 5.44
CA PRO A 149 -9.56 20.13 4.50
C PRO A 149 -9.74 19.73 3.04
N GLY A 150 -10.14 20.69 2.19
CA GLY A 150 -10.46 20.43 0.78
C GLY A 150 -9.37 19.73 -0.02
N PHE A 151 -8.10 19.98 0.30
CA PHE A 151 -6.96 19.29 -0.28
C PHE A 151 -7.04 17.77 -0.11
N PHE A 152 -7.31 17.29 1.10
CA PHE A 152 -7.41 15.85 1.38
C PHE A 152 -8.60 15.22 0.66
N LYS A 153 -9.74 15.92 0.56
CA LYS A 153 -10.90 15.45 -0.21
C LYS A 153 -10.58 15.26 -1.69
N ALA A 154 -9.79 16.16 -2.27
CA ALA A 154 -9.37 16.07 -3.67
C ALA A 154 -8.38 14.91 -3.91
N VAL A 155 -7.48 14.65 -2.97
CA VAL A 155 -6.44 13.60 -3.08
C VAL A 155 -6.97 12.22 -2.67
N TYR A 156 -8.03 12.16 -1.86
CA TYR A 156 -8.63 10.95 -1.32
C TYR A 156 -8.79 9.80 -2.34
N PRO A 157 -9.38 9.99 -3.54
CA PRO A 157 -9.55 8.92 -4.52
C PRO A 157 -8.23 8.47 -5.17
N LEU A 158 -7.16 9.26 -5.05
CA LEU A 158 -5.85 8.97 -5.60
C LEU A 158 -4.92 8.23 -4.62
N LEU A 159 -5.40 7.96 -3.41
CA LEU A 159 -4.64 7.27 -2.39
C LEU A 159 -4.97 5.77 -2.39
N PRO A 160 -4.00 4.87 -2.64
CA PRO A 160 -4.25 3.43 -2.63
C PRO A 160 -4.74 2.92 -1.26
N PHE A 161 -4.35 3.56 -0.18
CA PHE A 161 -4.77 3.25 1.18
C PHE A 161 -6.30 3.37 1.35
N THR A 162 -6.93 4.36 0.72
CA THR A 162 -8.38 4.56 0.72
C THR A 162 -9.13 3.32 0.25
N HIS A 163 -8.70 2.76 -0.87
CA HIS A 163 -9.33 1.61 -1.49
C HIS A 163 -9.05 0.31 -0.73
N SER A 164 -7.84 0.16 -0.20
CA SER A 164 -7.51 -0.99 0.66
C SER A 164 -8.36 -1.00 1.93
N MET A 165 -8.44 0.15 2.60
CA MET A 165 -9.23 0.29 3.82
C MET A 165 -10.73 0.08 3.55
N ALA A 166 -11.27 0.60 2.42
CA ALA A 166 -12.66 0.40 2.03
C ALA A 166 -12.95 -1.09 1.80
N ALA A 167 -12.13 -1.81 1.02
CA ALA A 167 -12.29 -3.23 0.80
C ALA A 167 -12.22 -4.06 2.09
N LEU A 168 -11.30 -3.73 3.01
CA LEU A 168 -11.22 -4.39 4.32
C LEU A 168 -12.45 -4.08 5.19
N ARG A 169 -13.00 -2.86 5.15
CA ARG A 169 -14.25 -2.48 5.85
C ARG A 169 -15.45 -3.28 5.34
N GLU A 170 -15.55 -3.47 4.02
CA GLU A 170 -16.56 -4.32 3.41
C GLU A 170 -16.48 -5.77 3.92
N ALA A 171 -15.28 -6.33 3.99
CA ALA A 171 -15.05 -7.68 4.50
C ALA A 171 -15.42 -7.81 6.00
N VAL A 172 -15.17 -6.79 6.80
CA VAL A 172 -15.45 -6.75 8.25
C VAL A 172 -16.94 -6.54 8.51
N GLY A 173 -17.53 -5.50 7.94
CA GLY A 173 -18.90 -5.07 8.25
C GLY A 173 -19.99 -5.82 7.46
N GLY A 174 -19.62 -6.35 6.32
CA GLY A 174 -20.50 -7.01 5.35
C GLY A 174 -20.44 -6.33 4.00
N LEU A 175 -20.59 -7.10 2.95
CA LEU A 175 -20.52 -6.62 1.57
C LEU A 175 -21.72 -5.72 1.25
N TYR A 176 -21.44 -4.56 0.65
CA TYR A 176 -22.44 -3.67 0.13
C TYR A 176 -22.32 -3.58 -1.40
N ALA A 177 -23.31 -4.12 -2.10
CA ALA A 177 -23.32 -4.18 -3.57
C ALA A 177 -22.01 -4.73 -4.17
N MET A 178 -21.37 -3.96 -5.05
CA MET A 178 -20.12 -4.32 -5.73
C MET A 178 -18.90 -3.52 -5.21
N ASP A 179 -19.05 -2.75 -4.14
CA ASP A 179 -18.03 -1.78 -3.70
C ASP A 179 -16.71 -2.45 -3.37
N TYR A 180 -16.74 -3.63 -2.73
CA TYR A 180 -15.52 -4.44 -2.48
C TYR A 180 -14.71 -4.69 -3.75
N TRP A 181 -15.36 -5.14 -4.82
CA TRP A 181 -14.68 -5.49 -6.08
C TRP A 181 -14.24 -4.26 -6.86
N ILE A 182 -15.01 -3.17 -6.78
CA ILE A 182 -14.64 -1.87 -7.38
C ILE A 182 -13.36 -1.35 -6.75
N ASP A 183 -13.24 -1.40 -5.43
CA ASP A 183 -12.05 -0.92 -4.73
C ASP A 183 -10.84 -1.82 -4.97
N LEU A 184 -11.00 -3.15 -5.04
CA LEU A 184 -9.92 -4.04 -5.51
C LEU A 184 -9.51 -3.73 -6.95
N GLY A 185 -10.47 -3.43 -7.84
CA GLY A 185 -10.21 -3.01 -9.22
C GLY A 185 -9.38 -1.73 -9.28
N LYS A 186 -9.71 -0.73 -8.46
CA LYS A 186 -8.91 0.51 -8.35
C LYS A 186 -7.50 0.24 -7.85
N LEU A 187 -7.32 -0.66 -6.88
CA LEU A 187 -6.00 -1.10 -6.44
C LEU A 187 -5.18 -1.72 -7.57
N CYS A 188 -5.81 -2.54 -8.42
CA CYS A 188 -5.15 -3.12 -9.58
C CYS A 188 -4.70 -2.05 -10.60
N ILE A 189 -5.40 -0.91 -10.70
CA ILE A 189 -4.95 0.22 -11.55
C ILE A 189 -3.63 0.77 -11.00
N PHE A 190 -3.51 0.99 -9.69
CA PHE A 190 -2.24 1.41 -9.08
C PHE A 190 -1.12 0.41 -9.35
N LEU A 191 -1.40 -0.90 -9.25
CA LEU A 191 -0.44 -1.94 -9.57
C LEU A 191 0.10 -1.78 -10.99
N VAL A 192 -0.79 -1.65 -11.97
CA VAL A 192 -0.42 -1.52 -13.39
C VAL A 192 0.38 -0.24 -13.64
N VAL A 193 -0.05 0.90 -13.09
CA VAL A 193 0.64 2.19 -13.25
C VAL A 193 2.08 2.11 -12.73
N PHE A 194 2.29 1.58 -11.53
CA PHE A 194 3.63 1.48 -10.94
C PHE A 194 4.47 0.38 -11.57
N LEU A 195 3.88 -0.71 -12.08
CA LEU A 195 4.62 -1.69 -12.89
C LEU A 195 5.12 -1.06 -14.19
N ILE A 196 4.28 -0.29 -14.90
CA ILE A 196 4.69 0.43 -16.12
C ILE A 196 5.81 1.42 -15.77
N MET A 197 5.68 2.16 -14.68
CA MET A 197 6.72 3.07 -14.21
C MET A 197 8.05 2.33 -13.96
N GLY A 198 8.03 1.22 -13.27
CA GLY A 198 9.23 0.42 -12.97
C GLY A 198 9.85 -0.25 -14.19
N LEU A 199 9.05 -0.67 -15.16
CA LEU A 199 9.53 -1.39 -16.36
C LEU A 199 9.96 -0.46 -17.49
N VAL A 200 9.26 0.66 -17.69
CA VAL A 200 9.42 1.55 -18.85
C VAL A 200 10.20 2.81 -18.47
N LEU A 201 9.73 3.54 -17.44
CA LEU A 201 10.28 4.85 -17.07
C LEU A 201 11.55 4.79 -16.24
N ARG A 202 11.93 3.63 -15.72
CA ARG A 202 13.12 3.46 -14.89
C ARG A 202 14.40 3.93 -15.56
N LYS A 203 14.61 3.64 -16.86
CA LYS A 203 15.83 4.05 -17.58
C LYS A 203 16.05 5.56 -17.58
N PRO A 204 15.09 6.41 -18.00
CA PRO A 204 15.26 7.85 -17.95
C PRO A 204 15.36 8.38 -16.52
N ILE A 205 14.62 7.81 -15.57
CA ILE A 205 14.61 8.22 -14.16
C ILE A 205 15.97 7.99 -13.50
N ILE A 206 16.61 6.83 -13.72
CA ILE A 206 17.95 6.55 -13.18
C ILE A 206 18.96 7.58 -13.68
N LYS A 207 18.97 7.91 -14.98
CA LYS A 207 19.88 8.91 -15.54
C LYS A 207 19.69 10.30 -14.91
N VAL A 208 18.43 10.70 -14.67
CA VAL A 208 18.14 11.97 -13.99
C VAL A 208 18.59 11.94 -12.53
N ASN A 209 18.39 10.81 -11.86
CA ASN A 209 18.80 10.65 -10.45
C ASN A 209 20.32 10.64 -10.29
N GLU A 210 21.06 9.98 -11.19
CA GLU A 210 22.52 9.99 -11.22
C GLU A 210 23.07 11.42 -11.42
N ALA A 211 22.55 12.15 -12.40
CA ALA A 211 22.91 13.56 -12.64
C ALA A 211 22.57 14.49 -11.46
N PHE A 212 21.51 14.17 -10.71
CA PHE A 212 21.15 14.92 -9.50
C PHE A 212 22.06 14.59 -8.32
N SER A 213 22.43 13.32 -8.14
CA SER A 213 23.36 12.87 -7.10
C SER A 213 24.76 13.44 -7.31
N GLU A 214 25.28 13.45 -8.55
CA GLU A 214 26.55 14.09 -8.87
C GLU A 214 26.57 15.58 -8.50
N LYS A 215 25.48 16.31 -8.79
CA LYS A 215 25.37 17.72 -8.41
C LYS A 215 25.28 17.93 -6.89
N LEU A 216 24.67 17.01 -6.16
CA LEU A 216 24.62 17.08 -4.69
C LEU A 216 26.00 16.81 -4.07
N GLU A 217 26.75 15.84 -4.60
CA GLU A 217 28.13 15.58 -4.16
C GLU A 217 29.05 16.78 -4.44
N GLU A 218 28.92 17.44 -5.59
CA GLU A 218 29.66 18.67 -5.91
C GLU A 218 29.36 19.80 -4.91
N THR A 219 28.15 19.88 -4.37
CA THR A 219 27.78 20.91 -3.39
C THR A 219 28.21 20.60 -1.95
N LYS A 220 28.84 19.44 -1.70
CA LYS A 220 29.31 18.99 -0.36
C LYS A 220 28.23 19.04 0.74
N ILE A 221 26.97 18.81 0.37
CA ILE A 221 25.82 18.79 1.30
C ILE A 221 25.59 17.38 1.88
N MET A 222 26.27 16.35 1.36
CA MET A 222 26.38 15.01 1.94
C MET A 222 27.82 14.59 2.10
#